data_742f2be372ba6c1ddc20df2bccdd7349
#
_entry.id   742f2be372ba6c1ddc20df2bccdd7349
#
_cell.length_a   1.000
_cell.length_b   1.000
_cell.length_c   1.000
_cell.angle_alpha   90.00
_cell.angle_beta   90.00
_cell.angle_gamma   90.00
#
_symmetry.space_group_name_H-M   'P 1'
#
loop_
_entity.id
_entity.type
_entity.pdbx_description
1 polymer ?
#
loop_
_entity_poly.entity_id
_entity_poly.type
_entity_poly.pdbx_seq_one_letter_code
_entity_poly.pdbx_strand_id
1 'polypeptide(L)'
;IESLNNKGMIANPITLKNFFEKDNMLNEVGGTEYLVKLTRFSGSVKQAVDYAKIIHEMYLRRELVQISDKLNSDTLNASSDEQNAENIIEETEKSLYDLAEKGTFSQSYLQFNKALDETIKMATLAMQSDQGIVGVPTGLIDLDEKLGGLHKSDLVILAGRPSMGKTALATNIAFNASKHILSRQEKSSVAFFSLEMSSEQLSTRILSEQARIKSDDIRRGKVTEEEINRYIETSRNIYNLPLFIDETPAITIAALSNRARRIKRLHGLGLVVVDYIQLMRSSTNKNEGRVQEISEITQGL
;
A
#
# COMPACT_ATOMS: atom_id res chain seq x y z
N ILE A 1 22.99 -24.29 14.35
CA ILE A 1 23.34 -22.97 14.89
C ILE A 1 22.18 -22.42 15.69
N GLU A 2 20.96 -22.35 15.15
CA GLU A 2 19.75 -21.86 15.86
C GLU A 2 19.50 -22.61 17.17
N SER A 3 19.60 -23.95 17.17
CA SER A 3 19.43 -24.76 18.39
C SER A 3 20.44 -24.44 19.50
N LEU A 4 21.66 -24.03 19.14
CA LEU A 4 22.67 -23.60 20.09
C LEU A 4 22.41 -22.17 20.57
N ASN A 5 22.04 -21.27 19.69
CA ASN A 5 21.67 -19.90 20.03
C ASN A 5 20.45 -19.86 20.95
N ASN A 6 19.43 -20.67 20.70
CA ASN A 6 18.25 -20.80 21.57
C ASN A 6 18.57 -21.34 22.98
N LYS A 7 19.72 -22.05 23.12
CA LYS A 7 20.25 -22.51 24.42
C LYS A 7 21.27 -21.53 25.04
N GLY A 8 21.42 -20.33 24.47
CA GLY A 8 22.36 -19.31 24.93
C GLY A 8 23.84 -19.67 24.72
N MET A 9 24.13 -20.65 23.87
CA MET A 9 25.50 -21.09 23.58
C MET A 9 25.98 -20.51 22.26
N ILE A 10 27.23 -19.99 22.26
CA ILE A 10 27.87 -19.50 21.04
C ILE A 10 28.24 -20.69 20.14
N ALA A 11 27.80 -20.63 18.89
CA ALA A 11 28.15 -21.63 17.88
C ALA A 11 29.62 -21.44 17.46
N ASN A 12 30.51 -22.26 17.99
CA ASN A 12 31.93 -22.36 17.61
C ASN A 12 32.28 -23.82 17.23
N PRO A 13 33.43 -24.09 16.64
CA PRO A 13 33.79 -25.45 16.22
C PRO A 13 33.71 -26.51 17.31
N ILE A 14 34.00 -26.12 18.57
CA ILE A 14 33.99 -27.03 19.71
C ILE A 14 32.53 -27.35 20.11
N THR A 15 31.67 -26.33 20.23
CA THR A 15 30.26 -26.52 20.60
C THR A 15 29.48 -27.24 19.49
N LEU A 16 29.80 -26.95 18.21
CA LEU A 16 29.24 -27.67 17.07
C LEU A 16 29.71 -29.11 16.99
N LYS A 17 31.00 -29.40 17.26
CA LYS A 17 31.52 -30.77 17.33
C LYS A 17 30.73 -31.61 18.35
N ASN A 18 30.58 -31.11 19.57
CA ASN A 18 29.84 -31.80 20.64
C ASN A 18 28.36 -31.99 20.30
N PHE A 19 27.76 -31.06 19.55
CA PHE A 19 26.37 -31.14 19.09
C PHE A 19 26.19 -32.26 18.05
N PHE A 20 27.15 -32.41 17.16
CA PHE A 20 27.12 -33.41 16.07
C PHE A 20 27.83 -34.74 16.39
N GLU A 21 28.47 -34.87 17.58
CA GLU A 21 29.13 -36.13 17.95
C GLU A 21 28.16 -37.31 18.04
N LYS A 22 26.87 -37.05 18.17
CA LYS A 22 25.81 -38.07 18.17
C LYS A 22 25.28 -38.39 16.76
N ASP A 23 25.71 -37.66 15.75
CA ASP A 23 25.20 -37.74 14.39
C ASP A 23 26.34 -38.05 13.42
N ASN A 24 26.27 -39.17 12.71
CA ASN A 24 27.33 -39.59 11.75
C ASN A 24 27.46 -38.60 10.56
N MET A 25 26.53 -37.67 10.36
CA MET A 25 26.53 -36.71 9.25
C MET A 25 27.77 -35.80 9.23
N LEU A 26 28.38 -35.49 10.37
CA LEU A 26 29.61 -34.68 10.39
C LEU A 26 30.80 -35.41 9.77
N ASN A 27 30.88 -36.72 9.90
CA ASN A 27 31.95 -37.55 9.34
C ASN A 27 31.86 -37.62 7.81
N GLU A 28 30.63 -37.58 7.25
CA GLU A 28 30.38 -37.60 5.80
C GLU A 28 30.84 -36.32 5.09
N VAL A 29 30.84 -35.17 5.78
CA VAL A 29 31.26 -33.88 5.22
C VAL A 29 32.70 -33.49 5.56
N GLY A 30 33.50 -34.41 6.16
CA GLY A 30 34.91 -34.17 6.46
C GLY A 30 35.23 -33.92 7.93
N GLY A 31 34.32 -34.26 8.84
CA GLY A 31 34.57 -34.29 10.29
C GLY A 31 34.90 -32.94 10.90
N THR A 32 35.70 -32.98 11.95
CA THR A 32 36.14 -31.77 12.70
C THR A 32 36.98 -30.83 11.84
N GLU A 33 37.73 -31.39 10.84
CA GLU A 33 38.53 -30.55 9.93
C GLU A 33 37.70 -29.63 9.07
N TYR A 34 36.47 -30.02 8.69
CA TYR A 34 35.55 -29.18 7.97
C TYR A 34 35.13 -27.98 8.80
N LEU A 35 34.82 -28.15 10.10
CA LEU A 35 34.49 -27.08 11.01
C LEU A 35 35.66 -26.10 11.22
N VAL A 36 36.87 -26.60 11.29
CA VAL A 36 38.09 -25.79 11.37
C VAL A 36 38.34 -25.01 10.07
N LYS A 37 38.12 -25.63 8.91
CA LYS A 37 38.18 -24.92 7.63
C LYS A 37 37.13 -23.77 7.57
N LEU A 38 35.90 -24.01 7.99
CA LEU A 38 34.86 -22.97 8.04
C LEU A 38 35.29 -21.77 8.89
N THR A 39 35.95 -21.99 10.03
CA THR A 39 36.42 -20.85 10.87
C THR A 39 37.59 -20.10 10.27
N ARG A 40 38.46 -20.76 9.50
CA ARG A 40 39.54 -20.07 8.76
C ARG A 40 39.02 -19.19 7.64
N PHE A 41 37.85 -19.53 7.09
CA PHE A 41 37.15 -18.73 6.06
C PHE A 41 36.16 -17.75 6.68
N SER A 42 35.96 -17.76 8.03
CA SER A 42 35.10 -16.77 8.69
C SER A 42 35.75 -15.39 8.58
N GLY A 43 35.24 -14.59 7.66
CA GLY A 43 35.67 -13.23 7.46
C GLY A 43 35.27 -12.30 8.60
N SER A 44 35.68 -11.06 8.52
CA SER A 44 35.28 -10.01 9.46
C SER A 44 33.76 -9.84 9.47
N VAL A 45 33.20 -9.28 10.56
CA VAL A 45 31.76 -8.94 10.67
C VAL A 45 31.28 -8.13 9.47
N LYS A 46 32.15 -7.32 8.87
CA LYS A 46 31.87 -6.54 7.67
C LYS A 46 31.62 -7.43 6.44
N GLN A 47 32.43 -8.51 6.29
CA GLN A 47 32.26 -9.49 5.20
C GLN A 47 30.99 -10.34 5.39
N ALA A 48 30.57 -10.60 6.63
CA ALA A 48 29.32 -11.30 6.91
C ALA A 48 28.08 -10.55 6.35
N VAL A 49 28.07 -9.22 6.40
CA VAL A 49 27.00 -8.39 5.81
C VAL A 49 27.00 -8.51 4.29
N ASP A 50 28.17 -8.51 3.66
CA ASP A 50 28.29 -8.64 2.21
C ASP A 50 27.88 -10.04 1.72
N TYR A 51 28.26 -11.09 2.45
CA TYR A 51 27.77 -12.45 2.16
C TYR A 51 26.26 -12.58 2.36
N ALA A 52 25.70 -11.96 3.40
CA ALA A 52 24.27 -11.94 3.64
C ALA A 52 23.51 -11.28 2.47
N LYS A 53 24.04 -10.19 1.91
CA LYS A 53 23.46 -9.54 0.71
C LYS A 53 23.49 -10.46 -0.51
N ILE A 54 24.60 -11.16 -0.73
CA ILE A 54 24.73 -12.12 -1.85
C ILE A 54 23.75 -13.28 -1.69
N ILE A 55 23.64 -13.85 -0.49
CA ILE A 55 22.69 -14.93 -0.21
C ILE A 55 21.25 -14.45 -0.43
N HIS A 56 20.94 -13.25 0.03
CA HIS A 56 19.62 -12.65 -0.16
C HIS A 56 19.30 -12.40 -1.63
N GLU A 57 20.26 -11.87 -2.40
CA GLU A 57 20.11 -11.70 -3.85
C GLU A 57 19.85 -13.04 -4.56
N MET A 58 20.57 -14.09 -4.18
CA MET A 58 20.35 -15.44 -4.73
C MET A 58 19.01 -16.04 -4.30
N TYR A 59 18.52 -15.71 -3.11
CA TYR A 59 17.18 -16.06 -2.66
C TYR A 59 16.12 -15.40 -3.54
N LEU A 60 16.20 -14.07 -3.73
CA LEU A 60 15.25 -13.33 -4.57
C LEU A 60 15.21 -13.87 -6.01
N ARG A 61 16.37 -14.22 -6.60
CA ARG A 61 16.43 -14.82 -7.94
C ARG A 61 15.72 -16.18 -8.01
N ARG A 62 15.88 -17.02 -6.98
CA ARG A 62 15.19 -18.31 -6.91
C ARG A 62 13.68 -18.16 -6.80
N GLU A 63 13.21 -17.24 -5.98
CA GLU A 63 11.77 -16.92 -5.85
C GLU A 63 11.21 -16.42 -7.19
N LEU A 64 11.96 -15.55 -7.91
CA LEU A 64 11.54 -15.09 -9.24
C LEU A 64 11.39 -16.23 -10.25
N VAL A 65 12.31 -17.22 -10.21
CA VAL A 65 12.20 -18.43 -11.05
C VAL A 65 10.94 -19.21 -10.68
N GLN A 66 10.66 -19.42 -9.38
CA GLN A 66 9.45 -20.13 -8.94
C GLN A 66 8.16 -19.41 -9.38
N ILE A 67 8.11 -18.08 -9.29
CA ILE A 67 6.97 -17.30 -9.77
C ILE A 67 6.81 -17.47 -11.29
N SER A 68 7.90 -17.46 -12.05
CA SER A 68 7.89 -17.68 -13.50
C SER A 68 7.39 -19.08 -13.87
N ASP A 69 7.84 -20.12 -13.17
CA ASP A 69 7.42 -21.49 -13.39
C ASP A 69 5.92 -21.67 -13.06
N LYS A 70 5.48 -21.06 -11.95
CA LYS A 70 4.05 -21.05 -11.60
C LYS A 70 3.23 -20.34 -12.67
N LEU A 71 3.64 -19.15 -13.12
CA LEU A 71 2.96 -18.40 -14.17
C LEU A 71 2.84 -19.20 -15.46
N ASN A 72 3.94 -19.86 -15.88
CA ASN A 72 3.92 -20.74 -17.05
C ASN A 72 2.94 -21.90 -16.88
N SER A 73 2.97 -22.57 -15.73
CA SER A 73 2.07 -23.68 -15.42
C SER A 73 0.61 -23.24 -15.44
N ASP A 74 0.28 -22.17 -14.77
CA ASP A 74 -1.09 -21.65 -14.66
C ASP A 74 -1.62 -21.20 -16.03
N THR A 75 -0.75 -20.56 -16.86
CA THR A 75 -1.12 -20.12 -18.20
C THR A 75 -1.37 -21.28 -19.16
N LEU A 76 -0.55 -22.35 -19.07
CA LEU A 76 -0.67 -23.52 -19.97
C LEU A 76 -1.81 -24.46 -19.54
N ASN A 77 -2.12 -24.56 -18.25
CA ASN A 77 -3.13 -25.45 -17.70
C ASN A 77 -4.49 -24.79 -17.47
N ALA A 78 -4.64 -23.49 -17.79
CA ALA A 78 -5.90 -22.78 -17.68
C ALA A 78 -6.96 -23.45 -18.57
N SER A 79 -7.78 -24.31 -17.96
CA SER A 79 -9.01 -24.80 -18.58
C SER A 79 -10.04 -23.70 -18.54
N SER A 80 -10.75 -23.49 -19.65
CA SER A 80 -11.54 -22.32 -20.04
C SER A 80 -12.65 -21.85 -19.09
N ASP A 81 -12.89 -22.49 -17.95
CA ASP A 81 -14.04 -22.17 -17.09
C ASP A 81 -13.71 -21.71 -15.66
N GLU A 82 -12.50 -21.89 -15.14
CA GLU A 82 -12.18 -21.55 -13.74
C GLU A 82 -11.02 -20.57 -13.52
N GLN A 83 -10.12 -20.40 -14.49
CA GLN A 83 -9.00 -19.46 -14.37
C GLN A 83 -8.98 -18.46 -15.51
N ASN A 84 -9.58 -17.29 -15.31
CA ASN A 84 -9.49 -16.18 -16.25
C ASN A 84 -8.05 -15.61 -16.21
N ALA A 85 -7.53 -15.20 -17.37
CA ALA A 85 -6.21 -14.57 -17.51
C ALA A 85 -6.02 -13.39 -16.55
N GLU A 86 -7.08 -12.67 -16.23
CA GLU A 86 -7.06 -11.58 -15.24
C GLU A 86 -6.70 -12.06 -13.84
N ASN A 87 -7.21 -13.22 -13.40
CA ASN A 87 -6.89 -13.81 -12.09
C ASN A 87 -5.43 -14.23 -12.03
N ILE A 88 -4.88 -14.81 -13.10
CA ILE A 88 -3.47 -15.19 -13.19
C ILE A 88 -2.56 -13.96 -13.09
N ILE A 89 -2.93 -12.87 -13.75
CA ILE A 89 -2.21 -11.59 -13.68
C ILE A 89 -2.24 -11.06 -12.23
N GLU A 90 -3.41 -11.04 -11.60
CA GLU A 90 -3.59 -10.53 -10.23
C GLU A 90 -2.76 -11.34 -9.20
N GLU A 91 -2.79 -12.67 -9.28
CA GLU A 91 -1.97 -13.54 -8.41
C GLU A 91 -0.47 -13.35 -8.65
N THR A 92 -0.07 -13.18 -9.90
CA THR A 92 1.34 -12.95 -10.24
C THR A 92 1.82 -11.59 -9.74
N GLU A 93 1.04 -10.53 -9.93
CA GLU A 93 1.33 -9.20 -9.39
C GLU A 93 1.47 -9.24 -7.87
N LYS A 94 0.55 -9.95 -7.17
CA LYS A 94 0.61 -10.13 -5.73
C LYS A 94 1.90 -10.84 -5.30
N SER A 95 2.25 -11.95 -5.98
CA SER A 95 3.44 -12.74 -5.66
C SER A 95 4.73 -11.95 -5.86
N LEU A 96 4.82 -11.16 -6.94
CA LEU A 96 5.95 -10.26 -7.21
C LEU A 96 6.03 -9.13 -6.17
N TYR A 97 4.89 -8.63 -5.75
CA TYR A 97 4.84 -7.60 -4.71
C TYR A 97 5.33 -8.14 -3.36
N ASP A 98 4.80 -9.28 -2.92
CA ASP A 98 5.18 -9.92 -1.66
C ASP A 98 6.68 -10.23 -1.62
N LEU A 99 7.25 -10.63 -2.78
CA LEU A 99 8.68 -10.82 -2.92
C LEU A 99 9.46 -9.51 -2.80
N ALA A 100 8.99 -8.44 -3.41
CA ALA A 100 9.60 -7.11 -3.32
C ALA A 100 9.55 -6.54 -1.90
N GLU A 101 8.48 -6.80 -1.16
CA GLU A 101 8.32 -6.39 0.24
C GLU A 101 9.26 -7.19 1.17
N LYS A 102 9.36 -8.51 0.98
CA LYS A 102 10.32 -9.37 1.68
C LYS A 102 11.78 -9.03 1.34
N GLY A 103 12.01 -8.50 0.14
CA GLY A 103 13.32 -8.05 -0.33
C GLY A 103 13.84 -6.79 0.38
N THR A 104 12.95 -5.97 0.91
CA THR A 104 13.32 -4.92 1.84
C THR A 104 13.43 -5.51 3.24
N PHE A 105 14.65 -5.55 3.81
CA PHE A 105 14.87 -5.86 5.22
C PHE A 105 14.15 -4.82 6.09
N SER A 106 12.82 -4.82 6.10
CA SER A 106 12.08 -4.07 7.09
C SER A 106 12.20 -4.83 8.41
N GLN A 107 12.89 -4.23 9.36
CA GLN A 107 12.88 -4.72 10.74
C GLN A 107 11.41 -4.85 11.15
N SER A 108 10.92 -6.06 11.29
CA SER A 108 9.54 -6.34 11.72
C SER A 108 9.27 -5.91 13.17
N TYR A 109 10.30 -5.43 13.87
CA TYR A 109 10.21 -4.85 15.22
C TYR A 109 11.07 -3.60 15.29
N LEU A 110 10.50 -2.54 15.84
CA LEU A 110 11.18 -1.29 16.12
C LEU A 110 11.55 -1.28 17.61
N GLN A 111 12.80 -0.92 17.94
CA GLN A 111 13.17 -0.71 19.34
C GLN A 111 12.40 0.49 19.90
N PHE A 112 11.96 0.40 21.16
CA PHE A 112 11.14 1.42 21.80
C PHE A 112 11.78 2.82 21.79
N ASN A 113 13.11 2.91 21.94
CA ASN A 113 13.84 4.18 21.84
C ASN A 113 13.67 4.84 20.46
N LYS A 114 13.73 4.07 19.37
CA LYS A 114 13.49 4.59 18.02
C LYS A 114 12.04 5.05 17.82
N ALA A 115 11.07 4.31 18.39
CA ALA A 115 9.68 4.71 18.37
C ALA A 115 9.47 6.03 19.16
N LEU A 116 10.15 6.20 20.29
CA LEU A 116 10.13 7.47 21.04
C LEU A 116 10.71 8.63 20.24
N ASP A 117 11.84 8.43 19.56
CA ASP A 117 12.45 9.47 18.70
C ASP A 117 11.51 9.92 17.60
N GLU A 118 10.79 8.98 16.97
CA GLU A 118 9.79 9.30 15.96
C GLU A 118 8.58 10.04 16.56
N THR A 119 8.12 9.62 17.73
CA THR A 119 7.02 10.29 18.44
C THR A 119 7.38 11.73 18.80
N ILE A 120 8.60 11.98 19.30
CA ILE A 120 9.09 13.32 19.63
C ILE A 120 9.16 14.19 18.36
N LYS A 121 9.67 13.64 17.23
CA LYS A 121 9.68 14.35 15.95
C LYS A 121 8.27 14.74 15.50
N MET A 122 7.31 13.81 15.59
CA MET A 122 5.91 14.08 15.24
C MET A 122 5.32 15.18 16.12
N ALA A 123 5.53 15.13 17.43
CA ALA A 123 5.08 16.17 18.36
C ALA A 123 5.70 17.54 18.05
N THR A 124 6.99 17.57 17.71
CA THR A 124 7.70 18.80 17.35
C THR A 124 7.14 19.39 16.04
N LEU A 125 6.88 18.55 15.04
CA LEU A 125 6.25 18.98 13.79
C LEU A 125 4.83 19.54 14.02
N ALA A 126 4.05 18.91 14.92
CA ALA A 126 2.73 19.38 15.29
C ALA A 126 2.78 20.77 15.93
N MET A 127 3.76 21.02 16.81
CA MET A 127 3.95 22.35 17.44
C MET A 127 4.39 23.43 16.44
N GLN A 128 5.08 23.05 15.38
CA GLN A 128 5.57 23.97 14.34
C GLN A 128 4.55 24.23 13.24
N SER A 129 3.48 23.42 13.16
CA SER A 129 2.43 23.64 12.16
C SER A 129 1.50 24.78 12.61
N ASP A 130 1.26 25.75 11.72
CA ASP A 130 0.45 26.95 12.00
C ASP A 130 -1.00 26.66 12.43
N GLN A 131 -1.49 25.42 12.23
CA GLN A 131 -2.86 25.00 12.52
C GLN A 131 -2.95 23.70 13.36
N GLY A 132 -1.83 23.18 13.87
CA GLY A 132 -1.83 21.93 14.62
C GLY A 132 -2.16 20.66 13.78
N ILE A 133 -2.21 20.79 12.45
CA ILE A 133 -2.53 19.69 11.53
C ILE A 133 -1.24 18.99 11.12
N VAL A 134 -1.10 17.72 11.51
CA VAL A 134 0.06 16.87 11.17
C VAL A 134 -0.27 15.91 10.04
N GLY A 135 -1.53 15.48 9.96
CA GLY A 135 -2.04 14.61 8.90
C GLY A 135 -2.38 15.36 7.61
N VAL A 136 -2.96 14.64 6.67
CA VAL A 136 -3.53 15.23 5.45
C VAL A 136 -4.78 16.00 5.82
N PRO A 137 -4.89 17.32 5.54
CA PRO A 137 -6.06 18.11 5.92
C PRO A 137 -7.28 17.70 5.09
N THR A 138 -8.43 17.67 5.73
CA THR A 138 -9.73 17.48 5.04
C THR A 138 -10.19 18.77 4.35
N GLY A 139 -9.67 19.92 4.78
CA GLY A 139 -10.08 21.25 4.34
C GLY A 139 -11.39 21.73 4.99
N LEU A 140 -11.87 21.01 6.01
CA LEU A 140 -13.02 21.36 6.84
C LEU A 140 -12.51 21.71 8.23
N ILE A 141 -12.59 22.99 8.60
CA ILE A 141 -11.94 23.55 9.80
C ILE A 141 -12.29 22.75 11.06
N ASP A 142 -13.56 22.56 11.36
CA ASP A 142 -14.01 21.87 12.57
C ASP A 142 -13.61 20.39 12.59
N LEU A 143 -13.49 19.76 11.42
CA LEU A 143 -13.07 18.39 11.29
C LEU A 143 -11.55 18.26 11.47
N ASP A 144 -10.80 19.16 10.88
CA ASP A 144 -9.36 19.21 10.99
C ASP A 144 -8.91 19.55 12.42
N GLU A 145 -9.61 20.44 13.12
CA GLU A 145 -9.35 20.71 14.55
C GLU A 145 -9.57 19.49 15.44
N LYS A 146 -10.60 18.68 15.13
CA LYS A 146 -10.90 17.46 15.91
C LYS A 146 -9.97 16.28 15.61
N LEU A 147 -9.57 16.11 14.36
CA LEU A 147 -8.77 14.96 13.90
C LEU A 147 -7.27 15.25 13.90
N GLY A 148 -6.84 16.52 13.88
CA GLY A 148 -5.46 16.89 13.59
C GLY A 148 -5.04 16.58 12.13
N GLY A 149 -6.02 16.46 11.22
CA GLY A 149 -5.88 15.91 9.88
C GLY A 149 -6.02 14.38 9.84
N LEU A 150 -5.93 13.81 8.65
CA LEU A 150 -5.98 12.36 8.43
C LEU A 150 -4.56 11.80 8.53
N HIS A 151 -4.29 10.96 9.52
CA HIS A 151 -2.97 10.42 9.77
C HIS A 151 -2.68 9.17 8.96
N LYS A 152 -1.40 8.88 8.76
CA LYS A 152 -0.96 7.65 8.11
C LYS A 152 -1.39 6.45 8.94
N SER A 153 -1.84 5.40 8.27
CA SER A 153 -2.35 4.14 8.86
C SER A 153 -3.71 4.25 9.55
N ASP A 154 -4.38 5.40 9.48
CA ASP A 154 -5.75 5.51 9.97
C ASP A 154 -6.75 4.98 8.93
N LEU A 155 -7.73 4.25 9.41
CA LEU A 155 -8.93 3.89 8.66
C LEU A 155 -10.10 4.75 9.16
N VAL A 156 -10.57 5.65 8.30
CA VAL A 156 -11.70 6.54 8.60
C VAL A 156 -12.94 6.08 7.85
N ILE A 157 -14.02 5.79 8.57
CA ILE A 157 -15.27 5.34 7.99
C ILE A 157 -16.28 6.48 7.96
N LEU A 158 -16.65 6.87 6.73
CA LEU A 158 -17.73 7.83 6.49
C LEU A 158 -19.03 7.09 6.20
N ALA A 159 -19.97 7.15 7.13
CA ALA A 159 -21.27 6.49 7.02
C ALA A 159 -22.42 7.49 6.95
N GLY A 160 -23.49 7.16 6.24
CA GLY A 160 -24.70 7.96 6.13
C GLY A 160 -25.77 7.26 5.31
N ARG A 161 -27.02 7.66 5.47
CA ARG A 161 -28.11 7.17 4.63
C ARG A 161 -27.93 7.58 3.17
N PRO A 162 -28.53 6.88 2.21
CA PRO A 162 -28.55 7.30 0.82
C PRO A 162 -28.96 8.78 0.67
N SER A 163 -28.37 9.48 -0.27
CA SER A 163 -28.62 10.90 -0.59
C SER A 163 -28.25 11.91 0.51
N MET A 164 -27.57 11.50 1.58
CA MET A 164 -27.09 12.42 2.63
C MET A 164 -25.74 13.11 2.32
N GLY A 165 -25.23 12.96 1.11
CA GLY A 165 -24.04 13.67 0.65
C GLY A 165 -22.70 13.00 0.97
N LYS A 166 -22.64 11.68 1.26
CA LYS A 166 -21.37 10.95 1.49
C LYS A 166 -20.35 11.19 0.39
N THR A 167 -20.72 10.90 -0.85
CA THR A 167 -19.85 11.09 -2.02
C THR A 167 -19.41 12.53 -2.18
N ALA A 168 -20.31 13.52 -1.90
CA ALA A 168 -19.97 14.94 -1.97
C ALA A 168 -18.88 15.29 -0.94
N LEU A 169 -19.05 14.83 0.30
CA LEU A 169 -18.08 15.07 1.36
C LEU A 169 -16.74 14.39 1.07
N ALA A 170 -16.78 13.12 0.65
CA ALA A 170 -15.57 12.36 0.27
C ALA A 170 -14.81 13.03 -0.88
N THR A 171 -15.55 13.52 -1.90
CA THR A 171 -14.97 14.25 -3.04
C THR A 171 -14.31 15.54 -2.60
N ASN A 172 -14.95 16.32 -1.70
CA ASN A 172 -14.40 17.56 -1.17
C ASN A 172 -13.14 17.31 -0.35
N ILE A 173 -13.12 16.28 0.50
CA ILE A 173 -11.93 15.91 1.25
C ILE A 173 -10.80 15.54 0.28
N ALA A 174 -11.06 14.70 -0.73
CA ALA A 174 -10.07 14.30 -1.72
C ALA A 174 -9.51 15.49 -2.50
N PHE A 175 -10.39 16.42 -2.91
CA PHE A 175 -10.01 17.64 -3.62
C PHE A 175 -9.13 18.54 -2.74
N ASN A 176 -9.55 18.83 -1.51
CA ASN A 176 -8.83 19.70 -0.58
C ASN A 176 -7.46 19.10 -0.22
N ALA A 177 -7.41 17.79 0.04
CA ALA A 177 -6.16 17.06 0.26
C ALA A 177 -5.19 17.20 -0.93
N SER A 178 -5.71 17.01 -2.15
CA SER A 178 -4.90 17.15 -3.38
C SER A 178 -4.38 18.57 -3.57
N LYS A 179 -5.22 19.58 -3.30
CA LYS A 179 -4.85 20.99 -3.36
C LYS A 179 -3.77 21.33 -2.33
N HIS A 180 -3.88 20.81 -1.12
CA HIS A 180 -2.88 20.97 -0.07
C HIS A 180 -1.54 20.37 -0.46
N ILE A 181 -1.54 19.11 -0.96
CA ILE A 181 -0.34 18.42 -1.44
C ILE A 181 0.35 19.23 -2.55
N LEU A 182 -0.43 19.72 -3.51
CA LEU A 182 0.10 20.55 -4.61
C LEU A 182 0.73 21.85 -4.10
N SER A 183 0.06 22.53 -3.16
CA SER A 183 0.54 23.82 -2.62
C SER A 183 1.86 23.68 -1.85
N ARG A 184 2.08 22.53 -1.21
CA ARG A 184 3.32 22.21 -0.47
C ARG A 184 4.39 21.55 -1.34
N GLN A 185 4.10 21.28 -2.61
CA GLN A 185 4.99 20.56 -3.52
C GLN A 185 5.46 19.21 -2.94
N GLU A 186 4.61 18.56 -2.16
CA GLU A 186 4.90 17.25 -1.57
C GLU A 186 4.87 16.18 -2.66
N LYS A 187 5.84 15.26 -2.60
CA LYS A 187 5.81 14.06 -3.44
C LYS A 187 4.77 13.07 -2.90
N SER A 188 3.51 13.41 -3.07
CA SER A 188 2.36 12.64 -2.60
C SER A 188 1.17 12.85 -3.52
N SER A 189 0.16 12.01 -3.41
CA SER A 189 -1.06 12.08 -4.21
C SER A 189 -2.26 11.55 -3.42
N VAL A 190 -3.45 11.74 -4.00
CA VAL A 190 -4.71 11.16 -3.53
C VAL A 190 -5.21 10.16 -4.56
N ALA A 191 -5.60 8.97 -4.13
CA ALA A 191 -6.26 7.97 -4.96
C ALA A 191 -7.73 7.87 -4.58
N PHE A 192 -8.63 8.06 -5.55
CA PHE A 192 -10.08 7.96 -5.37
C PHE A 192 -10.61 6.78 -6.19
N PHE A 193 -11.02 5.71 -5.50
CA PHE A 193 -11.72 4.57 -6.09
C PHE A 193 -13.21 4.82 -6.07
N SER A 194 -13.75 5.20 -7.24
CA SER A 194 -15.15 5.55 -7.42
C SER A 194 -15.90 4.36 -8.02
N LEU A 195 -16.59 3.60 -7.19
CA LEU A 195 -17.26 2.37 -7.61
C LEU A 195 -18.71 2.60 -8.06
N GLU A 196 -19.25 3.79 -7.80
CA GLU A 196 -20.62 4.19 -8.16
C GLU A 196 -20.65 5.20 -9.32
N MET A 197 -19.72 6.15 -9.34
CA MET A 197 -19.70 7.24 -10.30
C MET A 197 -18.53 7.10 -11.28
N SER A 198 -18.75 7.48 -12.54
CA SER A 198 -17.64 7.55 -13.50
C SER A 198 -16.67 8.70 -13.18
N SER A 199 -15.45 8.59 -13.68
CA SER A 199 -14.41 9.63 -13.56
C SER A 199 -14.88 10.99 -14.09
N GLU A 200 -15.66 10.98 -15.18
CA GLU A 200 -16.25 12.18 -15.77
C GLU A 200 -17.29 12.83 -14.85
N GLN A 201 -18.14 12.04 -14.21
CA GLN A 201 -19.14 12.54 -13.26
C GLN A 201 -18.49 13.15 -12.02
N LEU A 202 -17.45 12.48 -11.50
CA LEU A 202 -16.70 12.97 -10.36
C LEU A 202 -15.96 14.27 -10.69
N SER A 203 -15.29 14.31 -11.85
CA SER A 203 -14.59 15.51 -12.34
C SER A 203 -15.55 16.66 -12.58
N THR A 204 -16.72 16.39 -13.18
CA THR A 204 -17.77 17.39 -13.36
C THR A 204 -18.25 17.97 -12.04
N ARG A 205 -18.43 17.12 -11.02
CA ARG A 205 -18.82 17.58 -9.68
C ARG A 205 -17.78 18.52 -9.08
N ILE A 206 -16.50 18.13 -9.08
CA ILE A 206 -15.39 18.94 -8.57
C ILE A 206 -15.36 20.29 -9.30
N LEU A 207 -15.35 20.23 -10.63
CA LEU A 207 -15.19 21.42 -11.45
C LEU A 207 -16.39 22.39 -11.32
N SER A 208 -17.61 21.83 -11.26
CA SER A 208 -18.85 22.61 -11.04
C SER A 208 -18.83 23.33 -9.69
N GLU A 209 -18.40 22.65 -8.64
CA GLU A 209 -18.29 23.23 -7.31
C GLU A 209 -17.26 24.35 -7.28
N GLN A 210 -16.08 24.13 -7.85
CA GLN A 210 -15.01 25.12 -7.89
C GLN A 210 -15.37 26.33 -8.78
N ALA A 211 -16.06 26.10 -9.91
CA ALA A 211 -16.56 27.17 -10.78
C ALA A 211 -17.81 27.85 -10.25
N ARG A 212 -18.45 27.30 -9.21
CA ARG A 212 -19.74 27.76 -8.65
C ARG A 212 -20.86 27.76 -9.70
N ILE A 213 -20.93 26.70 -10.50
CA ILE A 213 -21.95 26.47 -11.51
C ILE A 213 -22.64 25.15 -11.20
N LYS A 214 -23.95 25.09 -11.32
CA LYS A 214 -24.68 23.86 -11.05
C LYS A 214 -24.34 22.80 -12.11
N SER A 215 -23.97 21.60 -11.67
CA SER A 215 -23.65 20.47 -12.58
C SER A 215 -24.79 20.12 -13.52
N ASP A 216 -26.05 20.32 -13.07
CA ASP A 216 -27.23 20.08 -13.89
C ASP A 216 -27.37 21.08 -15.03
N ASP A 217 -27.01 22.36 -14.79
CA ASP A 217 -27.05 23.40 -15.82
C ASP A 217 -25.97 23.15 -16.88
N ILE A 218 -24.78 22.69 -16.47
CA ILE A 218 -23.72 22.27 -17.40
C ILE A 218 -24.20 21.10 -18.26
N ARG A 219 -24.74 20.05 -17.62
CA ARG A 219 -25.23 18.87 -18.33
C ARG A 219 -26.36 19.14 -19.29
N ARG A 220 -27.20 20.12 -19.00
CA ARG A 220 -28.33 20.54 -19.85
C ARG A 220 -28.01 21.64 -20.86
N GLY A 221 -26.74 22.11 -20.87
CA GLY A 221 -26.34 23.23 -21.73
C GLY A 221 -27.02 24.56 -21.38
N LYS A 222 -27.49 24.73 -20.14
CA LYS A 222 -28.14 25.94 -19.64
C LYS A 222 -27.16 26.87 -18.93
N VAL A 223 -26.03 27.13 -19.57
CA VAL A 223 -24.95 27.96 -19.04
C VAL A 223 -24.71 29.15 -19.95
N THR A 224 -24.35 30.28 -19.38
CA THR A 224 -23.98 31.47 -20.14
C THR A 224 -22.53 31.36 -20.66
N GLU A 225 -22.18 32.21 -21.61
CA GLU A 225 -20.80 32.27 -22.14
C GLU A 225 -19.79 32.65 -21.05
N GLU A 226 -20.17 33.53 -20.12
CA GLU A 226 -19.33 33.91 -18.98
C GLU A 226 -19.11 32.72 -18.03
N GLU A 227 -20.15 31.92 -17.78
CA GLU A 227 -20.05 30.72 -16.95
C GLU A 227 -19.15 29.66 -17.59
N ILE A 228 -19.25 29.46 -18.90
CA ILE A 228 -18.38 28.53 -19.63
C ILE A 228 -16.91 29.00 -19.56
N ASN A 229 -16.65 30.30 -19.75
CA ASN A 229 -15.30 30.84 -19.65
C ASN A 229 -14.72 30.62 -18.25
N ARG A 230 -15.51 30.90 -17.20
CA ARG A 230 -15.13 30.62 -15.80
C ARG A 230 -14.88 29.13 -15.54
N TYR A 231 -15.70 28.25 -16.14
CA TYR A 231 -15.52 26.80 -16.03
C TYR A 231 -14.20 26.33 -16.65
N ILE A 232 -13.86 26.85 -17.84
CA ILE A 232 -12.60 26.55 -18.54
C ILE A 232 -11.39 27.10 -17.74
N GLU A 233 -11.49 28.34 -17.23
CA GLU A 233 -10.44 28.91 -16.41
C GLU A 233 -10.21 28.10 -15.12
N THR A 234 -11.28 27.72 -14.43
CA THR A 234 -11.22 26.86 -13.26
C THR A 234 -10.57 25.52 -13.59
N SER A 235 -10.90 24.91 -14.73
CA SER A 235 -10.28 23.63 -15.15
C SER A 235 -8.76 23.74 -15.31
N ARG A 236 -8.27 24.84 -15.86
CA ARG A 236 -6.82 25.10 -15.99
C ARG A 236 -6.13 25.21 -14.65
N ASN A 237 -6.78 25.85 -13.66
CA ASN A 237 -6.23 26.05 -12.33
C ASN A 237 -6.12 24.76 -11.52
N ILE A 238 -6.99 23.76 -11.79
CA ILE A 238 -7.01 22.48 -11.08
C ILE A 238 -6.41 21.33 -11.92
N TYR A 239 -5.94 21.60 -13.13
CA TYR A 239 -5.47 20.58 -14.07
C TYR A 239 -4.35 19.70 -13.52
N ASN A 240 -3.45 20.27 -12.74
CA ASN A 240 -2.25 19.58 -12.23
C ASN A 240 -2.45 19.01 -10.81
N LEU A 241 -3.70 18.88 -10.33
CA LEU A 241 -3.92 18.28 -9.01
C LEU A 241 -3.44 16.81 -8.98
N PRO A 242 -2.70 16.39 -7.95
CA PRO A 242 -2.25 15.03 -7.80
C PRO A 242 -3.40 14.13 -7.28
N LEU A 243 -4.49 14.05 -8.05
CA LEU A 243 -5.68 13.25 -7.78
C LEU A 243 -5.87 12.20 -8.87
N PHE A 244 -5.76 10.93 -8.49
CA PHE A 244 -5.98 9.79 -9.38
C PHE A 244 -7.36 9.19 -9.13
N ILE A 245 -8.14 9.02 -10.17
CA ILE A 245 -9.49 8.45 -10.10
C ILE A 245 -9.47 7.09 -10.79
N ASP A 246 -9.93 6.07 -10.08
CA ASP A 246 -10.16 4.72 -10.59
C ASP A 246 -11.65 4.41 -10.53
N GLU A 247 -12.25 4.09 -11.67
CA GLU A 247 -13.69 3.82 -11.80
C GLU A 247 -14.00 2.34 -12.10
N THR A 248 -13.04 1.46 -11.81
CA THR A 248 -13.22 0.03 -12.07
C THR A 248 -14.35 -0.53 -11.18
N PRO A 249 -15.45 -0.99 -11.77
CA PRO A 249 -16.57 -1.52 -11.00
C PRO A 249 -16.18 -2.85 -10.33
N ALA A 250 -16.75 -3.09 -9.15
CA ALA A 250 -16.61 -4.36 -8.44
C ALA A 250 -15.16 -4.81 -8.21
N ILE A 251 -14.26 -3.85 -7.98
CA ILE A 251 -12.84 -4.12 -7.71
C ILE A 251 -12.67 -4.99 -6.46
N THR A 252 -11.73 -5.92 -6.49
CA THR A 252 -11.34 -6.71 -5.30
C THR A 252 -10.40 -5.91 -4.41
N ILE A 253 -10.32 -6.27 -3.12
CA ILE A 253 -9.38 -5.62 -2.19
C ILE A 253 -7.92 -5.81 -2.63
N ALA A 254 -7.59 -6.97 -3.22
CA ALA A 254 -6.26 -7.24 -3.73
C ALA A 254 -5.91 -6.31 -4.91
N ALA A 255 -6.81 -6.16 -5.88
CA ALA A 255 -6.61 -5.26 -7.02
C ALA A 255 -6.52 -3.79 -6.59
N LEU A 256 -7.39 -3.35 -5.65
CA LEU A 256 -7.32 -2.01 -5.08
C LEU A 256 -5.96 -1.75 -4.41
N SER A 257 -5.53 -2.68 -3.55
CA SER A 257 -4.24 -2.58 -2.86
C SER A 257 -3.08 -2.50 -3.84
N ASN A 258 -3.07 -3.34 -4.89
CA ASN A 258 -2.01 -3.33 -5.92
C ASN A 258 -1.96 -2.00 -6.67
N ARG A 259 -3.12 -1.44 -7.05
CA ARG A 259 -3.18 -0.14 -7.71
C ARG A 259 -2.76 1.00 -6.80
N ALA A 260 -3.21 1.03 -5.55
CA ALA A 260 -2.80 2.01 -4.55
C ALA A 260 -1.27 1.96 -4.31
N ARG A 261 -0.70 0.76 -4.20
CA ARG A 261 0.74 0.55 -4.06
C ARG A 261 1.52 1.00 -5.29
N ARG A 262 0.97 0.80 -6.50
CA ARG A 262 1.56 1.30 -7.75
C ARG A 262 1.59 2.81 -7.78
N ILE A 263 0.48 3.49 -7.44
CA ILE A 263 0.42 4.96 -7.33
C ILE A 263 1.45 5.43 -6.30
N LYS A 264 1.51 4.79 -5.12
CA LYS A 264 2.47 5.14 -4.07
C LYS A 264 3.93 5.08 -4.54
N ARG A 265 4.30 4.07 -5.35
CA ARG A 265 5.67 3.95 -5.88
C ARG A 265 6.02 5.02 -6.89
N LEU A 266 5.08 5.36 -7.77
CA LEU A 266 5.32 6.30 -8.88
C LEU A 266 5.20 7.76 -8.44
N HIS A 267 4.19 8.08 -7.64
CA HIS A 267 3.79 9.45 -7.33
C HIS A 267 3.82 9.79 -5.84
N GLY A 268 3.98 8.79 -4.97
CA GLY A 268 3.69 8.92 -3.56
C GLY A 268 2.17 8.81 -3.33
N LEU A 269 1.74 8.51 -2.10
CA LEU A 269 0.33 8.37 -1.75
C LEU A 269 0.10 8.83 -0.32
N GLY A 270 -0.77 9.83 -0.14
CA GLY A 270 -1.13 10.40 1.14
C GLY A 270 -2.52 10.01 1.61
N LEU A 271 -3.45 9.77 0.68
CA LEU A 271 -4.83 9.44 1.01
C LEU A 271 -5.42 8.49 -0.03
N VAL A 272 -6.15 7.49 0.44
CA VAL A 272 -6.99 6.61 -0.38
C VAL A 272 -8.43 6.84 0.01
N VAL A 273 -9.30 7.08 -0.97
CA VAL A 273 -10.75 7.20 -0.78
C VAL A 273 -11.43 6.08 -1.55
N VAL A 274 -12.37 5.39 -0.92
CA VAL A 274 -13.17 4.31 -1.55
C VAL A 274 -14.65 4.65 -1.41
N ASP A 275 -15.33 4.89 -2.51
CA ASP A 275 -16.74 5.25 -2.54
C ASP A 275 -17.53 4.26 -3.42
N TYR A 276 -18.15 3.29 -2.83
CA TYR A 276 -18.24 2.86 -1.45
C TYR A 276 -18.02 1.34 -1.34
N ILE A 277 -17.56 0.88 -0.17
CA ILE A 277 -17.07 -0.48 0.06
C ILE A 277 -18.06 -1.60 -0.28
N GLN A 278 -19.38 -1.34 -0.22
CA GLN A 278 -20.39 -2.34 -0.55
C GLN A 278 -20.44 -2.70 -2.04
N LEU A 279 -19.79 -1.94 -2.92
CA LEU A 279 -19.68 -2.27 -4.34
C LEU A 279 -18.40 -3.05 -4.67
N MET A 280 -17.52 -3.24 -3.70
CA MET A 280 -16.36 -4.11 -3.84
C MET A 280 -16.77 -5.58 -3.86
N ARG A 281 -15.91 -6.42 -4.43
CA ARG A 281 -16.04 -7.88 -4.38
C ARG A 281 -15.04 -8.49 -3.39
N SER A 282 -15.49 -9.54 -2.68
CA SER A 282 -14.57 -10.42 -1.96
C SER A 282 -13.80 -11.28 -2.97
N SER A 283 -12.57 -11.65 -2.61
CA SER A 283 -11.74 -12.60 -3.36
C SER A 283 -12.12 -14.07 -3.08
N THR A 284 -12.93 -14.33 -2.06
CA THR A 284 -13.35 -15.67 -1.65
C THR A 284 -14.74 -16.03 -2.18
N ASN A 285 -14.99 -17.32 -2.31
CA ASN A 285 -16.16 -17.93 -3.00
C ASN A 285 -17.54 -17.44 -2.50
N LYS A 286 -18.47 -17.34 -3.43
CA LYS A 286 -19.86 -16.85 -3.39
C LYS A 286 -20.82 -17.43 -2.33
N ASN A 287 -20.38 -18.27 -1.40
CA ASN A 287 -21.27 -18.96 -0.45
C ASN A 287 -21.30 -18.36 0.96
N GLU A 288 -20.55 -17.29 1.20
CA GLU A 288 -20.55 -16.62 2.50
C GLU A 288 -21.47 -15.40 2.48
N GLY A 289 -22.20 -15.19 3.58
CA GLY A 289 -23.21 -14.12 3.65
C GLY A 289 -22.57 -12.72 3.49
N ARG A 290 -23.34 -11.74 3.01
CA ARG A 290 -22.90 -10.36 2.74
C ARG A 290 -22.11 -9.67 3.88
N VAL A 291 -22.42 -10.04 5.14
CA VAL A 291 -21.74 -9.51 6.33
C VAL A 291 -20.28 -9.98 6.35
N GLN A 292 -20.03 -11.23 5.99
CA GLN A 292 -18.70 -11.82 6.00
C GLN A 292 -17.84 -11.23 4.86
N GLU A 293 -18.43 -11.04 3.70
CA GLU A 293 -17.81 -10.37 2.56
C GLU A 293 -17.34 -8.94 2.91
N ILE A 294 -18.20 -8.15 3.56
CA ILE A 294 -17.82 -6.79 4.00
C ILE A 294 -16.76 -6.84 5.10
N SER A 295 -16.80 -7.83 5.99
CA SER A 295 -15.79 -8.01 7.03
C SER A 295 -14.41 -8.29 6.43
N GLU A 296 -14.33 -9.17 5.43
CA GLU A 296 -13.06 -9.44 4.72
C GLU A 296 -12.52 -8.19 4.00
N ILE A 297 -13.40 -7.46 3.31
CA ILE A 297 -13.02 -6.21 2.63
C ILE A 297 -12.45 -5.21 3.64
N THR A 298 -13.12 -5.02 4.78
CA THR A 298 -12.66 -4.07 5.81
C THR A 298 -11.41 -4.51 6.54
N GLN A 299 -11.14 -5.81 6.64
CA GLN A 299 -9.88 -6.31 7.17
C GLN A 299 -8.71 -6.13 6.20
N GLY A 300 -9.00 -6.09 4.91
CA GLY A 300 -7.99 -5.91 3.86
C GLY A 300 -7.64 -4.45 3.57
N LEU A 301 -8.49 -3.50 3.98
CA LEU A 301 -8.25 -2.06 3.88
C LEU A 301 -7.36 -1.56 5.01
#